data_0663cfae072471cf30f66a8eead8d52f
#
_entry.id   0663cfae072471cf30f66a8eead8d52f
#
_cell.length_a   1.000
_cell.length_b   1.000
_cell.length_c   1.000
_cell.angle_alpha   90.00
_cell.angle_beta   90.00
_cell.angle_gamma   90.00
#
_symmetry.space_group_name_H-M   'P 1'
#
loop_
_entity.id
_entity.type
_entity.pdbx_description
1 polymer ?
#
loop_
_entity_poly.entity_id
_entity_poly.type
_entity_poly.pdbx_seq_one_letter_code
_entity_poly.pdbx_strand_id
1 'polypeptide(L)'
;MIRLPEKFIQRMSQTLSGDLEDFLASYDKPPVRGVRANLLKTSPEELKSLLTYKIERSKILEEGFVLNEAPDGMGNDPYHIAGLFYIQEPSAMAPIAAAEIKPGMRVLDLCAAPGSKSGGIAARMNGEGLLVANEIVPSRAKILGFTLERLGVTNAAVTCAHPDALCEALPEYFDRVIVDAPCSGEGMFRKDEGAIAEWSEEHVISCAQRQRAILKSAYKALRPGGKLIYSTCTFSREENEDNVNWLASEFPDMEIELTQRLYPHTCQGEGHFVARLKKAGDDRMPQPDMKLMPCREKDYFGFIEHTFDQPPKGKAYMLKDGRVLLIDGELPA
;
A
#
# COMPACT_ATOMS: atom_id res chain seq x y z
N MET A 1 -11.64 16.97 23.72
CA MET A 1 -11.00 17.92 22.77
C MET A 1 -9.55 17.53 22.62
N ILE A 2 -9.09 17.20 21.44
CA ILE A 2 -7.71 16.80 21.13
C ILE A 2 -6.82 18.03 21.29
N ARG A 3 -5.72 17.93 22.03
CA ARG A 3 -4.77 19.04 22.19
C ARG A 3 -3.66 18.89 21.13
N LEU A 4 -3.74 19.68 20.08
CA LEU A 4 -2.70 19.72 19.03
C LEU A 4 -1.47 20.50 19.48
N PRO A 5 -0.25 20.11 19.04
CA PRO A 5 0.99 20.85 19.32
C PRO A 5 0.93 22.28 18.73
N GLU A 6 1.36 23.28 19.51
CA GLU A 6 1.35 24.68 19.05
C GLU A 6 2.16 24.89 17.76
N LYS A 7 3.32 24.27 17.68
CA LYS A 7 4.17 24.33 16.48
C LYS A 7 3.48 23.72 15.24
N PHE A 8 2.71 22.63 15.41
CA PHE A 8 1.92 22.05 14.33
C PHE A 8 0.87 23.05 13.82
N ILE A 9 0.13 23.70 14.75
CA ILE A 9 -0.86 24.72 14.38
C ILE A 9 -0.21 25.89 13.62
N GLN A 10 0.96 26.36 14.07
CA GLN A 10 1.73 27.42 13.39
C GLN A 10 2.13 27.01 11.96
N ARG A 11 2.62 25.78 11.76
CA ARG A 11 2.97 25.23 10.45
C ARG A 11 1.75 25.14 9.53
N MET A 12 0.62 24.62 10.07
CA MET A 12 -0.62 24.54 9.29
C MET A 12 -1.18 25.91 8.92
N SER A 13 -1.03 26.92 9.76
CA SER A 13 -1.45 28.30 9.43
C SER A 13 -0.70 28.89 8.23
N GLN A 14 0.56 28.50 8.05
CA GLN A 14 1.36 28.91 6.88
C GLN A 14 0.98 28.13 5.61
N THR A 15 0.52 26.89 5.78
CA THR A 15 0.20 25.99 4.66
C THR A 15 -1.20 26.20 4.11
N LEU A 16 -2.19 26.46 4.98
CA LEU A 16 -3.62 26.44 4.65
C LEU A 16 -4.24 27.81 4.32
N SER A 17 -3.47 28.90 4.34
CA SER A 17 -3.82 30.24 3.78
C SER A 17 -5.31 30.64 3.75
N GLY A 18 -6.07 30.42 4.80
CA GLY A 18 -7.51 30.75 4.86
C GLY A 18 -8.42 29.62 5.33
N ASP A 19 -8.00 28.37 5.16
CA ASP A 19 -8.81 27.19 5.55
C ASP A 19 -8.42 26.64 6.94
N LEU A 20 -7.59 27.36 7.70
CA LEU A 20 -7.09 26.89 8.99
C LEU A 20 -8.21 26.63 10.00
N GLU A 21 -9.23 27.51 10.06
CA GLU A 21 -10.36 27.37 11.00
C GLU A 21 -11.16 26.10 10.70
N ASP A 22 -11.49 25.85 9.44
CA ASP A 22 -12.21 24.66 9.00
C ASP A 22 -11.38 23.38 9.23
N PHE A 23 -10.08 23.47 8.99
CA PHE A 23 -9.14 22.38 9.29
C PHE A 23 -9.14 22.05 10.79
N LEU A 24 -8.97 23.04 11.66
CA LEU A 24 -8.97 22.84 13.11
C LEU A 24 -10.33 22.35 13.62
N ALA A 25 -11.44 22.88 13.10
CA ALA A 25 -12.80 22.43 13.41
C ALA A 25 -13.05 20.96 13.04
N SER A 26 -12.28 20.41 12.10
CA SER A 26 -12.37 18.99 11.75
C SER A 26 -11.91 18.07 12.87
N TYR A 27 -11.06 18.54 13.78
CA TYR A 27 -10.57 17.76 14.93
C TYR A 27 -11.59 17.62 16.06
N ASP A 28 -12.65 18.41 16.05
CA ASP A 28 -13.79 18.27 16.98
C ASP A 28 -14.79 17.19 16.51
N LYS A 29 -14.63 16.70 15.29
CA LYS A 29 -15.48 15.64 14.71
C LYS A 29 -14.86 14.27 14.97
N PRO A 30 -15.69 13.21 15.10
CA PRO A 30 -15.17 11.83 15.22
C PRO A 30 -14.35 11.45 13.98
N PRO A 31 -13.36 10.53 14.14
CA PRO A 31 -12.57 10.03 13.03
C PRO A 31 -13.43 9.36 11.96
N VAL A 32 -13.10 9.60 10.70
CA VAL A 32 -13.78 8.99 9.56
C VAL A 32 -13.34 7.55 9.41
N ARG A 33 -14.28 6.64 9.29
CA ARG A 33 -14.04 5.23 9.02
C ARG A 33 -14.54 4.84 7.64
N GLY A 34 -13.94 3.81 7.07
CA GLY A 34 -14.34 3.30 5.77
C GLY A 34 -14.02 1.82 5.61
N VAL A 35 -14.56 1.26 4.55
CA VAL A 35 -14.26 -0.10 4.10
C VAL A 35 -13.98 -0.10 2.61
N ARG A 36 -13.16 -1.02 2.16
CA ARG A 36 -12.90 -1.28 0.76
C ARG A 36 -13.32 -2.70 0.42
N ALA A 37 -14.17 -2.86 -0.59
CA ALA A 37 -14.54 -4.15 -1.13
C ALA A 37 -13.30 -4.89 -1.66
N ASN A 38 -13.24 -6.18 -1.44
CA ASN A 38 -12.20 -7.03 -2.00
C ASN A 38 -12.68 -7.61 -3.34
N LEU A 39 -12.23 -7.03 -4.43
CA LEU A 39 -12.65 -7.41 -5.78
C LEU A 39 -12.28 -8.85 -6.18
N LEU A 40 -11.44 -9.55 -5.40
CA LEU A 40 -11.18 -10.99 -5.56
C LEU A 40 -12.35 -11.87 -5.08
N LYS A 41 -13.24 -11.34 -4.22
CA LYS A 41 -14.27 -12.13 -3.54
C LYS A 41 -15.68 -11.56 -3.68
N THR A 42 -15.83 -10.28 -3.97
CA THR A 42 -17.14 -9.62 -4.06
C THR A 42 -17.08 -8.36 -4.91
N SER A 43 -18.20 -7.97 -5.47
CA SER A 43 -18.34 -6.64 -6.08
C SER A 43 -18.71 -5.59 -5.01
N PRO A 44 -18.47 -4.31 -5.29
CA PRO A 44 -18.90 -3.24 -4.41
C PRO A 44 -20.44 -3.21 -4.18
N GLU A 45 -21.23 -3.53 -5.20
CA GLU A 45 -22.68 -3.59 -5.14
C GLU A 45 -23.15 -4.73 -4.23
N GLU A 46 -22.56 -5.91 -4.40
CA GLU A 46 -22.83 -7.08 -3.58
C GLU A 46 -22.44 -6.80 -2.12
N LEU A 47 -21.24 -6.27 -1.86
CA LEU A 47 -20.82 -5.91 -0.50
C LEU A 47 -21.83 -4.95 0.15
N LYS A 48 -22.29 -3.92 -0.59
CA LYS A 48 -23.28 -2.97 -0.09
C LYS A 48 -24.59 -3.64 0.30
N SER A 49 -24.99 -4.69 -0.41
CA SER A 49 -26.22 -5.45 -0.11
C SER A 49 -26.09 -6.40 1.09
N LEU A 50 -24.86 -6.87 1.37
CA LEU A 50 -24.56 -7.78 2.47
C LEU A 50 -24.42 -7.07 3.82
N LEU A 51 -23.94 -5.84 3.82
CA LEU A 51 -23.70 -5.08 5.06
C LEU A 51 -25.00 -4.50 5.61
N THR A 52 -25.21 -4.69 6.91
CA THR A 52 -26.43 -4.20 7.61
C THR A 52 -26.35 -2.74 8.04
N TYR A 53 -25.16 -2.15 8.01
CA TYR A 53 -24.91 -0.75 8.37
C TYR A 53 -24.77 0.12 7.14
N LYS A 54 -25.07 1.43 7.31
CA LYS A 54 -25.06 2.39 6.20
C LYS A 54 -23.63 2.68 5.74
N ILE A 55 -23.39 2.45 4.47
CA ILE A 55 -22.15 2.81 3.78
C ILE A 55 -22.48 3.69 2.56
N GLU A 56 -21.64 4.67 2.30
CA GLU A 56 -21.70 5.54 1.13
C GLU A 56 -20.47 5.33 0.25
N ARG A 57 -20.62 5.48 -1.07
CA ARG A 57 -19.49 5.37 -1.99
C ARG A 57 -18.41 6.41 -1.67
N SER A 58 -17.18 5.98 -1.59
CA SER A 58 -16.04 6.88 -1.54
C SER A 58 -15.89 7.64 -2.86
N LYS A 59 -15.53 8.92 -2.78
CA LYS A 59 -15.15 9.72 -3.96
C LYS A 59 -13.70 9.49 -4.40
N ILE A 60 -12.92 8.73 -3.60
CA ILE A 60 -11.48 8.54 -3.80
C ILE A 60 -11.20 7.25 -4.56
N LEU A 61 -11.95 6.18 -4.28
CA LEU A 61 -11.73 4.86 -4.84
C LEU A 61 -13.09 4.20 -5.14
N GLU A 62 -13.25 3.61 -6.31
CA GLU A 62 -14.52 3.04 -6.78
C GLU A 62 -15.04 1.92 -5.87
N GLU A 63 -14.16 1.02 -5.43
CA GLU A 63 -14.47 -0.07 -4.50
C GLU A 63 -14.46 0.37 -3.02
N GLY A 64 -14.24 1.66 -2.75
CA GLY A 64 -14.22 2.24 -1.40
C GLY A 64 -15.58 2.73 -0.93
N PHE A 65 -15.78 2.67 0.39
CA PHE A 65 -16.95 3.21 1.06
C PHE A 65 -16.56 3.97 2.31
N VAL A 66 -17.37 4.97 2.64
CA VAL A 66 -17.31 5.74 3.89
C VAL A 66 -18.44 5.25 4.80
N LEU A 67 -18.15 5.18 6.08
CA LEU A 67 -19.10 4.81 7.13
C LEU A 67 -19.58 6.08 7.83
N ASN A 68 -20.88 6.34 7.78
CA ASN A 68 -21.47 7.48 8.50
C ASN A 68 -21.49 7.21 10.02
N GLU A 69 -21.77 5.96 10.37
CA GLU A 69 -21.69 5.44 11.73
C GLU A 69 -21.01 4.07 11.66
N ALA A 70 -19.82 3.96 12.24
CA ALA A 70 -19.10 2.70 12.26
C ALA A 70 -19.59 1.86 13.44
N PRO A 71 -20.09 0.64 13.20
CA PRO A 71 -20.50 -0.25 14.30
C PRO A 71 -19.25 -0.67 15.10
N ASP A 72 -19.45 -0.88 16.40
CA ASP A 72 -18.41 -1.46 17.24
C ASP A 72 -18.13 -2.90 16.81
N GLY A 73 -16.86 -3.29 16.93
CA GLY A 73 -16.46 -4.68 16.66
C GLY A 73 -16.41 -5.07 15.20
N MET A 74 -16.34 -4.13 14.25
CA MET A 74 -16.23 -4.43 12.80
C MET A 74 -15.14 -5.45 12.45
N GLY A 75 -14.05 -5.53 13.23
CA GLY A 75 -13.01 -6.54 13.05
C GLY A 75 -13.50 -7.98 13.24
N ASN A 76 -14.60 -8.17 13.95
CA ASN A 76 -15.25 -9.46 14.20
C ASN A 76 -16.41 -9.74 13.24
N ASP A 77 -16.70 -8.85 12.30
CA ASP A 77 -17.71 -9.05 11.27
C ASP A 77 -17.37 -10.30 10.44
N PRO A 78 -18.29 -11.27 10.27
CA PRO A 78 -18.04 -12.49 9.48
C PRO A 78 -17.55 -12.22 8.06
N TYR A 79 -18.06 -11.18 7.40
CA TYR A 79 -17.63 -10.80 6.07
C TYR A 79 -16.21 -10.20 6.07
N HIS A 80 -15.82 -9.50 7.14
CA HIS A 80 -14.45 -9.04 7.31
C HIS A 80 -13.50 -10.22 7.55
N ILE A 81 -13.88 -11.16 8.42
CA ILE A 81 -13.11 -12.39 8.70
C ILE A 81 -12.94 -13.22 7.43
N ALA A 82 -14.01 -13.37 6.64
CA ALA A 82 -13.98 -14.04 5.35
C ALA A 82 -13.22 -13.27 4.25
N GLY A 83 -12.80 -12.03 4.52
CA GLY A 83 -11.99 -11.21 3.61
C GLY A 83 -12.76 -10.59 2.45
N LEU A 84 -14.10 -10.42 2.58
CA LEU A 84 -14.90 -9.73 1.55
C LEU A 84 -14.61 -8.23 1.53
N PHE A 85 -14.18 -7.68 2.63
CA PHE A 85 -13.75 -6.28 2.69
C PHE A 85 -12.55 -6.07 3.62
N TYR A 86 -11.90 -4.93 3.46
CA TYR A 86 -10.85 -4.44 4.33
C TYR A 86 -11.29 -3.14 5.00
N ILE A 87 -11.11 -3.03 6.33
CA ILE A 87 -11.37 -1.78 7.06
C ILE A 87 -10.24 -0.82 6.76
N GLN A 88 -10.52 0.26 6.06
CA GLN A 88 -9.53 1.23 5.63
C GLN A 88 -10.10 2.64 5.71
N GLU A 89 -9.30 3.55 6.22
CA GLU A 89 -9.58 4.97 6.20
C GLU A 89 -9.66 5.46 4.74
N PRO A 90 -10.69 6.24 4.36
CA PRO A 90 -10.94 6.56 2.96
C PRO A 90 -9.80 7.32 2.26
N SER A 91 -9.14 8.30 2.91
CA SER A 91 -8.04 9.03 2.26
C SER A 91 -6.82 8.13 2.00
N ALA A 92 -6.60 7.10 2.85
CA ALA A 92 -5.55 6.09 2.65
C ALA A 92 -5.81 5.15 1.44
N MET A 93 -6.95 5.26 0.78
CA MET A 93 -7.24 4.56 -0.48
C MET A 93 -6.66 5.28 -1.70
N ALA A 94 -6.29 6.56 -1.59
CA ALA A 94 -5.79 7.37 -2.70
C ALA A 94 -4.55 6.80 -3.41
N PRO A 95 -3.56 6.21 -2.72
CA PRO A 95 -2.43 5.57 -3.40
C PRO A 95 -2.83 4.42 -4.33
N ILE A 96 -3.88 3.65 -3.96
CA ILE A 96 -4.39 2.56 -4.80
C ILE A 96 -5.03 3.12 -6.08
N ALA A 97 -5.80 4.21 -5.96
CA ALA A 97 -6.39 4.89 -7.11
C ALA A 97 -5.31 5.47 -8.03
N ALA A 98 -4.29 6.13 -7.45
CA ALA A 98 -3.18 6.75 -8.19
C ALA A 98 -2.27 5.73 -8.90
N ALA A 99 -2.24 4.48 -8.44
CA ALA A 99 -1.33 3.46 -8.96
C ALA A 99 -1.72 2.94 -10.35
N GLU A 100 -2.97 3.10 -10.79
CA GLU A 100 -3.45 2.62 -12.11
C GLU A 100 -3.07 1.15 -12.36
N ILE A 101 -3.33 0.31 -11.37
CA ILE A 101 -2.99 -1.12 -11.42
C ILE A 101 -3.84 -1.83 -12.47
N LYS A 102 -3.19 -2.71 -13.24
CA LYS A 102 -3.81 -3.59 -14.22
C LYS A 102 -3.36 -5.04 -14.02
N PRO A 103 -4.18 -6.03 -14.40
CA PRO A 103 -3.76 -7.43 -14.46
C PRO A 103 -2.45 -7.62 -15.24
N GLY A 104 -1.63 -8.57 -14.83
CA GLY A 104 -0.35 -8.91 -15.46
C GLY A 104 0.85 -8.03 -15.07
N MET A 105 0.66 -6.94 -14.32
CA MET A 105 1.76 -6.07 -13.87
C MET A 105 2.63 -6.74 -12.81
N ARG A 106 3.90 -6.31 -12.75
CA ARG A 106 4.82 -6.55 -11.63
C ARG A 106 4.80 -5.32 -10.72
N VAL A 107 4.36 -5.52 -9.50
CA VAL A 107 4.16 -4.43 -8.53
C VAL A 107 4.98 -4.67 -7.28
N LEU A 108 5.70 -3.66 -6.81
CA LEU A 108 6.37 -3.65 -5.52
C LEU A 108 5.63 -2.71 -4.58
N ASP A 109 5.19 -3.22 -3.43
CA ASP A 109 4.77 -2.42 -2.28
C ASP A 109 5.90 -2.47 -1.25
N LEU A 110 6.67 -1.39 -1.14
CA LEU A 110 7.97 -1.38 -0.46
C LEU A 110 7.87 -1.23 1.06
N CYS A 111 6.75 -0.67 1.56
CA CYS A 111 6.46 -0.47 2.99
C CYS A 111 5.05 -1.00 3.29
N ALA A 112 4.81 -2.28 3.03
CA ALA A 112 3.49 -2.84 2.79
C ALA A 112 2.61 -3.07 4.02
N ALA A 113 3.21 -3.33 5.20
CA ALA A 113 2.43 -3.69 6.39
C ALA A 113 1.53 -2.55 6.89
N PRO A 114 0.32 -2.87 7.31
CA PRO A 114 -0.25 -4.21 7.58
C PRO A 114 -0.93 -4.89 6.38
N GLY A 115 -0.81 -4.35 5.14
CA GLY A 115 -1.36 -4.96 3.93
C GLY A 115 -2.58 -4.25 3.33
N SER A 116 -2.89 -3.05 3.79
CA SER A 116 -4.07 -2.30 3.30
C SER A 116 -3.94 -1.91 1.84
N LYS A 117 -2.78 -1.35 1.43
CA LYS A 117 -2.49 -1.00 0.03
C LYS A 117 -2.25 -2.26 -0.79
N SER A 118 -1.38 -3.17 -0.32
CA SER A 118 -1.10 -4.46 -0.98
C SER A 118 -2.37 -5.25 -1.32
N GLY A 119 -3.32 -5.36 -0.38
CA GLY A 119 -4.59 -6.05 -0.63
C GLY A 119 -5.46 -5.39 -1.70
N GLY A 120 -5.48 -4.04 -1.76
CA GLY A 120 -6.19 -3.31 -2.81
C GLY A 120 -5.52 -3.43 -4.18
N ILE A 121 -4.20 -3.42 -4.21
CA ILE A 121 -3.37 -3.63 -5.40
C ILE A 121 -3.63 -5.04 -5.94
N ALA A 122 -3.49 -6.07 -5.09
CA ALA A 122 -3.72 -7.46 -5.46
C ALA A 122 -5.14 -7.71 -6.01
N ALA A 123 -6.14 -7.07 -5.40
CA ALA A 123 -7.52 -7.16 -5.86
C ALA A 123 -7.68 -6.62 -7.30
N ARG A 124 -7.01 -5.54 -7.65
CA ARG A 124 -7.00 -4.96 -9.00
C ARG A 124 -6.15 -5.74 -10.00
N MET A 125 -5.14 -6.48 -9.52
CA MET A 125 -4.36 -7.41 -10.33
C MET A 125 -5.15 -8.65 -10.74
N ASN A 126 -6.22 -8.96 -10.03
CA ASN A 126 -7.14 -10.07 -10.32
C ASN A 126 -6.43 -11.44 -10.47
N GLY A 127 -5.43 -11.71 -9.63
CA GLY A 127 -4.66 -12.96 -9.66
C GLY A 127 -3.61 -13.05 -10.77
N GLU A 128 -3.42 -12.02 -11.58
CA GLU A 128 -2.45 -12.00 -12.68
C GLU A 128 -1.23 -11.12 -12.33
N GLY A 129 -0.07 -11.47 -12.90
CA GLY A 129 1.19 -10.77 -12.63
C GLY A 129 1.81 -11.13 -11.27
N LEU A 130 2.60 -10.24 -10.70
CA LEU A 130 3.32 -10.45 -9.43
C LEU A 130 3.25 -9.23 -8.54
N LEU A 131 2.80 -9.42 -7.30
CA LEU A 131 2.94 -8.46 -6.21
C LEU A 131 4.08 -8.88 -5.28
N VAL A 132 5.11 -8.06 -5.15
CA VAL A 132 6.10 -8.18 -4.06
C VAL A 132 5.71 -7.19 -2.97
N ALA A 133 5.36 -7.71 -1.79
CA ALA A 133 4.97 -6.91 -0.64
C ALA A 133 6.05 -7.01 0.45
N ASN A 134 6.76 -5.91 0.68
CA ASN A 134 7.91 -5.88 1.59
C ASN A 134 7.60 -5.14 2.89
N GLU A 135 8.14 -5.66 3.97
CA GLU A 135 8.12 -5.01 5.28
C GLU A 135 9.41 -5.33 6.04
N ILE A 136 10.12 -4.31 6.50
CA ILE A 136 11.42 -4.48 7.17
C ILE A 136 11.30 -5.11 8.57
N VAL A 137 10.16 -4.96 9.25
CA VAL A 137 9.94 -5.46 10.60
C VAL A 137 9.31 -6.85 10.56
N PRO A 138 10.00 -7.93 11.06
CA PRO A 138 9.52 -9.31 10.91
C PRO A 138 8.13 -9.58 11.50
N SER A 139 7.78 -8.97 12.63
CA SER A 139 6.45 -9.12 13.24
C SER A 139 5.35 -8.51 12.37
N ARG A 140 5.62 -7.37 11.73
CA ARG A 140 4.70 -6.71 10.81
C ARG A 140 4.60 -7.44 9.47
N ALA A 141 5.70 -8.03 8.98
CA ALA A 141 5.70 -8.88 7.79
C ALA A 141 4.80 -10.12 7.96
N LYS A 142 4.75 -10.72 9.17
CA LYS A 142 3.79 -11.79 9.48
C LYS A 142 2.34 -11.32 9.39
N ILE A 143 2.03 -10.15 9.95
CA ILE A 143 0.67 -9.56 9.86
C ILE A 143 0.29 -9.31 8.40
N LEU A 144 1.23 -8.80 7.59
CA LEU A 144 1.05 -8.61 6.15
C LEU A 144 0.69 -9.94 5.46
N GLY A 145 1.43 -11.02 5.73
CA GLY A 145 1.15 -12.36 5.21
C GLY A 145 -0.27 -12.82 5.54
N PHE A 146 -0.65 -12.80 6.83
CA PHE A 146 -2.01 -13.15 7.26
C PHE A 146 -3.10 -12.27 6.62
N THR A 147 -2.81 -10.99 6.41
CA THR A 147 -3.74 -10.08 5.73
C THR A 147 -3.98 -10.53 4.29
N LEU A 148 -2.92 -10.80 3.53
CA LEU A 148 -3.03 -11.23 2.13
C LEU A 148 -3.70 -12.61 2.00
N GLU A 149 -3.36 -13.57 2.87
CA GLU A 149 -4.03 -14.87 2.94
C GLU A 149 -5.53 -14.73 3.20
N ARG A 150 -5.94 -13.95 4.21
CA ARG A 150 -7.34 -13.69 4.53
C ARG A 150 -8.09 -13.07 3.35
N LEU A 151 -7.45 -12.19 2.60
CA LEU A 151 -8.02 -11.57 1.41
C LEU A 151 -8.06 -12.52 0.19
N GLY A 152 -7.40 -13.68 0.24
CA GLY A 152 -7.37 -14.65 -0.85
C GLY A 152 -6.42 -14.27 -1.98
N VAL A 153 -5.36 -13.54 -1.66
CA VAL A 153 -4.34 -13.15 -2.65
C VAL A 153 -3.45 -14.36 -2.98
N THR A 154 -3.33 -14.71 -4.25
CA THR A 154 -2.57 -15.88 -4.73
C THR A 154 -1.30 -15.52 -5.49
N ASN A 155 -1.19 -14.28 -5.99
CA ASN A 155 -0.10 -13.80 -6.82
C ASN A 155 0.85 -12.83 -6.08
N ALA A 156 1.01 -13.00 -4.76
CA ALA A 156 1.89 -12.16 -3.96
C ALA A 156 3.03 -12.94 -3.31
N ALA A 157 4.21 -12.32 -3.24
CA ALA A 157 5.35 -12.74 -2.43
C ALA A 157 5.56 -11.72 -1.30
N VAL A 158 5.53 -12.21 -0.05
CA VAL A 158 5.84 -11.38 1.12
C VAL A 158 7.33 -11.49 1.41
N THR A 159 8.02 -10.35 1.47
CA THR A 159 9.44 -10.27 1.80
C THR A 159 9.67 -9.51 3.10
N CYS A 160 10.74 -9.85 3.81
CA CYS A 160 11.18 -9.13 5.01
C CYS A 160 12.63 -8.70 4.80
N ALA A 161 12.81 -7.59 4.09
CA ALA A 161 14.13 -7.13 3.67
C ALA A 161 14.27 -5.61 3.84
N HIS A 162 15.51 -5.16 3.97
CA HIS A 162 15.80 -3.73 3.86
C HIS A 162 15.49 -3.25 2.44
N PRO A 163 14.81 -2.09 2.26
CA PRO A 163 14.43 -1.57 0.95
C PRO A 163 15.59 -1.54 -0.06
N ASP A 164 16.76 -1.10 0.37
CA ASP A 164 17.94 -0.98 -0.49
C ASP A 164 18.40 -2.36 -1.01
N ALA A 165 18.52 -3.35 -0.12
CA ALA A 165 18.93 -4.70 -0.51
C ALA A 165 17.94 -5.38 -1.47
N LEU A 166 16.63 -5.21 -1.23
CA LEU A 166 15.60 -5.76 -2.11
C LEU A 166 15.64 -5.08 -3.49
N CYS A 167 15.72 -3.76 -3.53
CA CYS A 167 15.71 -3.02 -4.79
C CYS A 167 17.01 -3.19 -5.60
N GLU A 168 18.15 -3.40 -4.94
CA GLU A 168 19.40 -3.76 -5.61
C GLU A 168 19.38 -5.17 -6.21
N ALA A 169 18.67 -6.10 -5.58
CA ALA A 169 18.49 -7.45 -6.12
C ALA A 169 17.53 -7.50 -7.33
N LEU A 170 16.64 -6.51 -7.47
CA LEU A 170 15.60 -6.44 -8.49
C LEU A 170 15.62 -5.10 -9.25
N PRO A 171 16.75 -4.74 -9.91
CA PRO A 171 16.89 -3.47 -10.59
C PRO A 171 15.96 -3.42 -11.82
N GLU A 172 15.27 -2.29 -12.00
CA GLU A 172 14.40 -2.01 -13.16
C GLU A 172 13.37 -3.11 -13.45
N TYR A 173 12.88 -3.76 -12.40
CA TYR A 173 12.04 -4.96 -12.52
C TYR A 173 10.53 -4.64 -12.53
N PHE A 174 10.09 -3.60 -11.81
CA PHE A 174 8.68 -3.37 -11.52
C PHE A 174 8.03 -2.33 -12.42
N ASP A 175 6.80 -2.61 -12.85
CA ASP A 175 5.92 -1.67 -13.56
C ASP A 175 5.44 -0.55 -12.65
N ARG A 176 5.19 -0.91 -11.39
CA ARG A 176 4.74 -0.01 -10.33
C ARG A 176 5.54 -0.25 -9.07
N VAL A 177 5.99 0.83 -8.45
CA VAL A 177 6.56 0.80 -7.10
C VAL A 177 5.73 1.71 -6.22
N ILE A 178 5.17 1.15 -5.16
CA ILE A 178 4.39 1.87 -4.16
C ILE A 178 5.25 2.08 -2.93
N VAL A 179 5.32 3.31 -2.47
CA VAL A 179 6.02 3.72 -1.25
C VAL A 179 5.03 4.48 -0.37
N ASP A 180 4.25 3.73 0.42
CA ASP A 180 3.48 4.31 1.52
C ASP A 180 4.43 4.46 2.71
N ALA A 181 5.09 5.61 2.75
CA ALA A 181 6.30 5.77 3.54
C ALA A 181 6.01 5.94 5.04
N PRO A 182 6.88 5.41 5.92
CA PRO A 182 6.84 5.78 7.32
C PRO A 182 7.06 7.30 7.45
N CYS A 183 6.15 7.98 8.16
CA CYS A 183 6.06 9.43 8.22
C CYS A 183 5.76 9.92 9.64
N SER A 184 5.74 11.24 9.84
CA SER A 184 5.41 11.86 11.13
C SER A 184 3.96 11.68 11.59
N GLY A 185 3.06 11.23 10.71
CA GLY A 185 1.73 10.78 11.08
C GLY A 185 0.73 11.87 11.46
N GLU A 186 0.87 13.09 10.98
CA GLU A 186 -0.02 14.23 11.32
C GLU A 186 -1.50 13.96 10.98
N GLY A 187 -1.79 13.19 9.94
CA GLY A 187 -3.13 12.73 9.59
C GLY A 187 -3.68 11.63 10.52
N MET A 188 -2.87 11.16 11.48
CA MET A 188 -3.31 10.18 12.48
C MET A 188 -3.73 10.80 13.81
N PHE A 189 -3.56 12.10 14.00
CA PHE A 189 -3.78 12.78 15.29
C PHE A 189 -5.20 12.62 15.86
N ARG A 190 -6.21 12.45 15.01
CA ARG A 190 -7.59 12.15 15.48
C ARG A 190 -7.80 10.72 15.95
N LYS A 191 -6.89 9.81 15.59
CA LYS A 191 -7.01 8.35 15.82
C LYS A 191 -6.02 7.82 16.84
N ASP A 192 -4.89 8.50 16.98
CA ASP A 192 -3.76 8.01 17.75
C ASP A 192 -3.10 9.16 18.53
N GLU A 193 -3.34 9.20 19.83
CA GLU A 193 -2.71 10.17 20.72
C GLU A 193 -1.18 9.95 20.81
N GLY A 194 -0.70 8.74 20.55
CA GLY A 194 0.72 8.43 20.47
C GLY A 194 1.41 9.19 19.34
N ALA A 195 0.74 9.34 18.19
CA ALA A 195 1.26 10.13 17.07
C ALA A 195 1.46 11.61 17.44
N ILE A 196 0.57 12.18 18.28
CA ILE A 196 0.73 13.54 18.80
C ILE A 196 1.92 13.63 19.74
N ALA A 197 2.08 12.65 20.64
CA ALA A 197 3.15 12.63 21.64
C ALA A 197 4.54 12.47 21.02
N GLU A 198 4.65 11.72 19.93
CA GLU A 198 5.91 11.49 19.21
C GLU A 198 6.27 12.61 18.22
N TRP A 199 5.29 13.46 17.88
CA TRP A 199 5.49 14.48 16.86
C TRP A 199 6.41 15.62 17.33
N SER A 200 7.37 15.97 16.51
CA SER A 200 8.18 17.19 16.62
C SER A 200 8.68 17.62 15.25
N GLU A 201 9.17 18.85 15.11
CA GLU A 201 9.77 19.32 13.87
C GLU A 201 11.03 18.50 13.50
N GLU A 202 11.81 18.09 14.49
CA GLU A 202 12.97 17.22 14.31
C GLU A 202 12.54 15.83 13.82
N HIS A 203 11.42 15.32 14.33
CA HIS A 203 10.85 14.05 13.86
C HIS A 203 10.43 14.12 12.39
N VAL A 204 9.75 15.21 11.98
CA VAL A 204 9.40 15.49 10.57
C VAL A 204 10.63 15.44 9.68
N ILE A 205 11.72 16.16 10.05
CA ILE A 205 12.97 16.20 9.26
C ILE A 205 13.61 14.79 9.18
N SER A 206 13.64 14.06 10.29
CA SER A 206 14.16 12.69 10.33
C SER A 206 13.37 11.74 9.43
N CYS A 207 12.03 11.85 9.43
CA CYS A 207 11.16 11.10 8.53
C CYS A 207 11.43 11.46 7.06
N ALA A 208 11.53 12.74 6.74
CA ALA A 208 11.82 13.19 5.37
C ALA A 208 13.16 12.63 4.84
N GLN A 209 14.20 12.59 5.67
CA GLN A 209 15.49 12.00 5.29
C GLN A 209 15.39 10.49 5.05
N ARG A 210 14.69 9.76 5.94
CA ARG A 210 14.44 8.32 5.78
C ARG A 210 13.66 8.03 4.50
N GLN A 211 12.65 8.83 4.20
CA GLN A 211 11.84 8.71 2.99
C GLN A 211 12.66 8.91 1.73
N ARG A 212 13.60 9.85 1.70
CA ARG A 212 14.54 10.03 0.56
C ARG A 212 15.38 8.78 0.31
N ALA A 213 15.87 8.12 1.35
CA ALA A 213 16.60 6.86 1.21
C ALA A 213 15.72 5.75 0.60
N ILE A 214 14.47 5.63 1.05
CA ILE A 214 13.50 4.66 0.51
C ILE A 214 13.17 4.99 -0.95
N LEU A 215 12.91 6.26 -1.27
CA LEU A 215 12.60 6.71 -2.63
C LEU A 215 13.75 6.45 -3.61
N LYS A 216 15.01 6.62 -3.17
CA LYS A 216 16.20 6.28 -3.96
C LYS A 216 16.28 4.79 -4.24
N SER A 217 15.96 3.95 -3.27
CA SER A 217 15.87 2.50 -3.48
C SER A 217 14.73 2.14 -4.45
N ALA A 218 13.55 2.74 -4.26
CA ALA A 218 12.39 2.54 -5.12
C ALA A 218 12.67 2.88 -6.60
N TYR A 219 13.39 3.99 -6.85
CA TYR A 219 13.81 4.37 -8.20
C TYR A 219 14.67 3.30 -8.90
N LYS A 220 15.58 2.65 -8.16
CA LYS A 220 16.43 1.57 -8.71
C LYS A 220 15.60 0.38 -9.20
N ALA A 221 14.55 0.03 -8.46
CA ALA A 221 13.68 -1.11 -8.77
C ALA A 221 12.62 -0.81 -9.85
N LEU A 222 12.37 0.48 -10.12
CA LEU A 222 11.39 0.92 -11.11
C LEU A 222 11.97 0.81 -12.52
N ARG A 223 11.29 0.07 -13.41
CA ARG A 223 11.71 -0.05 -14.81
C ARG A 223 11.53 1.26 -15.59
N PRO A 224 12.24 1.46 -16.71
CA PRO A 224 11.89 2.51 -17.67
C PRO A 224 10.41 2.41 -18.09
N GLY A 225 9.72 3.54 -18.19
CA GLY A 225 8.28 3.62 -18.45
C GLY A 225 7.38 3.26 -17.25
N GLY A 226 7.95 2.78 -16.14
CA GLY A 226 7.23 2.45 -14.91
C GLY A 226 6.80 3.70 -14.13
N LYS A 227 5.90 3.50 -13.13
CA LYS A 227 5.40 4.58 -12.27
C LYS A 227 5.68 4.30 -10.81
N LEU A 228 6.17 5.31 -10.11
CA LEU A 228 6.36 5.34 -8.67
C LEU A 228 5.20 6.08 -8.04
N ILE A 229 4.56 5.46 -7.06
CA ILE A 229 3.50 6.07 -6.26
C ILE A 229 4.05 6.28 -4.85
N TYR A 230 4.18 7.53 -4.47
CA TYR A 230 4.63 7.95 -3.15
C TYR A 230 3.46 8.47 -2.35
N SER A 231 3.34 8.04 -1.10
CA SER A 231 2.28 8.51 -0.20
C SER A 231 2.74 8.59 1.24
N THR A 232 2.09 9.48 1.99
CA THR A 232 2.25 9.67 3.43
C THR A 232 0.92 10.03 4.08
N CYS A 233 0.79 9.77 5.36
CA CYS A 233 -0.31 10.28 6.17
C CYS A 233 0.09 11.53 6.97
N THR A 234 0.89 12.42 6.38
CA THR A 234 1.30 13.68 7.02
C THR A 234 0.98 14.89 6.12
N PHE A 235 0.94 16.08 6.72
CA PHE A 235 0.74 17.35 6.03
C PHE A 235 2.04 18.15 5.84
N SER A 236 3.15 17.66 6.38
CA SER A 236 4.44 18.32 6.32
C SER A 236 4.98 18.39 4.90
N ARG A 237 5.35 19.60 4.46
CA ARG A 237 5.89 19.84 3.13
C ARG A 237 7.22 19.12 2.91
N GLU A 238 8.06 19.05 3.93
CA GLU A 238 9.38 18.41 3.90
C GLU A 238 9.28 16.93 3.55
N GLU A 239 8.23 16.26 4.07
CA GLU A 239 7.97 14.85 3.82
C GLU A 239 7.23 14.61 2.49
N ASN A 240 6.55 15.62 1.96
CA ASN A 240 5.68 15.54 0.80
C ASN A 240 6.34 16.15 -0.45
N GLU A 241 5.99 17.40 -0.77
CA GLU A 241 6.42 18.05 -2.02
C GLU A 241 7.96 18.22 -2.11
N ASP A 242 8.63 18.51 -0.99
CA ASP A 242 10.08 18.69 -1.01
C ASP A 242 10.79 17.36 -1.33
N ASN A 243 10.26 16.22 -0.88
CA ASN A 243 10.76 14.89 -1.24
C ASN A 243 10.46 14.52 -2.69
N VAL A 244 9.26 14.84 -3.19
CA VAL A 244 8.89 14.62 -4.59
C VAL A 244 9.75 15.46 -5.54
N ASN A 245 9.92 16.75 -5.24
CA ASN A 245 10.76 17.66 -6.02
C ASN A 245 12.24 17.27 -5.96
N TRP A 246 12.71 16.85 -4.77
CA TRP A 246 14.08 16.33 -4.64
C TRP A 246 14.28 15.09 -5.52
N LEU A 247 13.32 14.12 -5.52
CA LEU A 247 13.45 12.91 -6.34
C LEU A 247 13.54 13.25 -7.83
N ALA A 248 12.67 14.14 -8.32
CA ALA A 248 12.69 14.57 -9.73
C ALA A 248 13.98 15.37 -10.09
N SER A 249 14.57 16.09 -9.12
CA SER A 249 15.83 16.78 -9.30
C SER A 249 17.04 15.85 -9.28
N GLU A 250 17.03 14.85 -8.38
CA GLU A 250 18.10 13.83 -8.26
C GLU A 250 18.12 12.89 -9.46
N PHE A 251 16.95 12.57 -10.00
CA PHE A 251 16.75 11.69 -11.16
C PHE A 251 15.97 12.42 -12.25
N PRO A 252 16.66 13.13 -13.18
CA PRO A 252 16.02 13.97 -14.20
C PRO A 252 15.13 13.21 -15.21
N ASP A 253 15.19 11.87 -15.21
CA ASP A 253 14.30 10.99 -15.98
C ASP A 253 12.99 10.69 -15.25
N MET A 254 12.75 11.24 -14.04
CA MET A 254 11.50 11.12 -13.30
C MET A 254 10.61 12.35 -13.53
N GLU A 255 9.46 12.14 -14.15
CA GLU A 255 8.45 13.17 -14.40
C GLU A 255 7.33 13.09 -13.35
N ILE A 256 6.96 14.19 -12.72
CA ILE A 256 5.85 14.28 -11.78
C ILE A 256 4.55 14.38 -12.58
N GLU A 257 3.73 13.32 -12.55
CA GLU A 257 2.42 13.28 -13.23
C GLU A 257 1.26 13.76 -12.34
N LEU A 258 1.36 13.55 -11.03
CA LEU A 258 0.32 13.87 -10.07
C LEU A 258 0.91 14.24 -8.72
N THR A 259 0.37 15.27 -8.09
CA THR A 259 0.48 15.53 -6.65
C THR A 259 -0.90 15.91 -6.13
N GLN A 260 -1.29 15.30 -5.01
CA GLN A 260 -2.60 15.57 -4.39
C GLN A 260 -2.47 15.56 -2.86
N ARG A 261 -3.03 16.58 -2.23
CA ARG A 261 -3.24 16.63 -0.78
C ARG A 261 -4.71 16.42 -0.48
N LEU A 262 -4.96 15.57 0.49
CA LEU A 262 -6.28 15.32 1.05
C LEU A 262 -6.25 15.82 2.49
N TYR A 263 -7.07 16.81 2.80
CA TYR A 263 -7.20 17.35 4.15
C TYR A 263 -8.54 16.94 4.77
N PRO A 264 -8.61 16.75 6.11
CA PRO A 264 -9.82 16.27 6.77
C PRO A 264 -11.04 17.19 6.63
N HIS A 265 -10.86 18.49 6.37
CA HIS A 265 -11.92 19.45 6.13
C HIS A 265 -12.39 19.46 4.67
N THR A 266 -11.60 18.99 3.71
CA THR A 266 -11.93 19.00 2.28
C THR A 266 -12.25 17.62 1.71
N CYS A 267 -11.92 16.54 2.43
CA CYS A 267 -12.20 15.17 1.99
C CYS A 267 -12.95 14.35 3.04
N GLN A 268 -13.50 13.23 2.61
CA GLN A 268 -14.12 12.25 3.52
C GLN A 268 -13.00 11.33 4.09
N GLY A 269 -12.10 11.89 4.91
CA GLY A 269 -10.97 11.14 5.45
C GLY A 269 -10.18 11.90 6.50
N GLU A 270 -9.09 11.29 6.98
CA GLU A 270 -8.21 11.86 8.01
C GLU A 270 -7.13 12.75 7.42
N GLY A 271 -6.84 12.55 6.14
CA GLY A 271 -5.81 13.26 5.41
C GLY A 271 -4.69 12.35 4.91
N HIS A 272 -4.26 12.64 3.69
CA HIS A 272 -3.22 11.88 3.02
C HIS A 272 -2.53 12.75 1.95
N PHE A 273 -1.29 12.43 1.64
CA PHE A 273 -0.60 12.95 0.47
C PHE A 273 -0.34 11.81 -0.49
N VAL A 274 -0.51 12.04 -1.78
CA VAL A 274 -0.12 11.11 -2.81
C VAL A 274 0.52 11.84 -3.98
N ALA A 275 1.63 11.28 -4.47
CA ALA A 275 2.28 11.69 -5.71
C ALA A 275 2.48 10.48 -6.62
N ARG A 276 2.41 10.72 -7.93
CA ARG A 276 2.76 9.76 -8.96
C ARG A 276 3.82 10.35 -9.86
N LEU A 277 4.92 9.64 -9.98
CA LEU A 277 6.02 9.99 -10.87
C LEU A 277 6.22 8.87 -11.90
N LYS A 278 6.58 9.23 -13.13
CA LYS A 278 6.87 8.30 -14.21
C LYS A 278 8.36 8.35 -14.55
N LYS A 279 9.00 7.19 -14.65
CA LYS A 279 10.38 7.07 -15.16
C LYS A 279 10.35 7.09 -16.69
N ALA A 280 11.14 7.94 -17.31
CA ALA A 280 11.27 8.00 -18.77
C ALA A 280 11.81 6.68 -19.34
N GLY A 281 11.49 6.40 -20.58
CA GLY A 281 12.00 5.23 -21.31
C GLY A 281 10.90 4.35 -21.90
N ASP A 282 11.34 3.34 -22.65
CA ASP A 282 10.47 2.40 -23.35
C ASP A 282 9.96 1.30 -22.42
N ASP A 283 8.80 0.76 -22.75
CA ASP A 283 8.07 -0.28 -22.03
C ASP A 283 8.70 -1.70 -22.17
N ARG A 284 10.02 -1.78 -22.27
CA ARG A 284 10.72 -3.07 -22.39
C ARG A 284 10.81 -3.75 -21.02
N MET A 285 10.22 -4.94 -20.92
CA MET A 285 10.30 -5.77 -19.71
C MET A 285 11.66 -6.50 -19.67
N PRO A 286 12.49 -6.30 -18.63
CA PRO A 286 13.61 -7.20 -18.40
C PRO A 286 13.06 -8.60 -18.09
N GLN A 287 13.63 -9.63 -18.72
CA GLN A 287 13.30 -11.01 -18.36
C GLN A 287 14.20 -11.41 -17.19
N PRO A 288 13.65 -11.79 -16.03
CA PRO A 288 14.45 -12.26 -14.91
C PRO A 288 15.05 -13.63 -15.26
N ASP A 289 16.33 -13.78 -14.95
CA ASP A 289 17.01 -15.07 -15.01
C ASP A 289 16.71 -15.86 -13.73
N MET A 290 15.66 -16.68 -13.77
CA MET A 290 15.23 -17.48 -12.61
C MET A 290 16.12 -18.70 -12.42
N LYS A 291 16.91 -18.74 -11.34
CA LYS A 291 17.77 -19.88 -10.96
C LYS A 291 17.08 -20.87 -10.00
N LEU A 292 15.76 -21.00 -10.05
CA LEU A 292 15.05 -22.00 -9.26
C LEU A 292 15.15 -23.38 -9.91
N MET A 293 15.44 -24.41 -9.12
CA MET A 293 15.46 -25.78 -9.61
C MET A 293 14.03 -26.34 -9.66
N PRO A 294 13.52 -26.80 -10.81
CA PRO A 294 12.22 -27.46 -10.88
C PRO A 294 12.16 -28.65 -9.92
N CYS A 295 11.05 -28.78 -9.21
CA CYS A 295 10.79 -29.94 -8.36
C CYS A 295 10.63 -31.20 -9.24
N ARG A 296 11.34 -32.25 -8.89
CA ARG A 296 11.27 -33.57 -9.56
C ARG A 296 10.87 -34.69 -8.58
N GLU A 297 10.49 -34.33 -7.36
CA GLU A 297 10.15 -35.30 -6.31
C GLU A 297 8.84 -36.02 -6.62
N LYS A 298 8.93 -37.34 -6.77
CA LYS A 298 7.78 -38.23 -7.07
C LYS A 298 6.71 -38.15 -5.96
N ASP A 299 7.16 -38.08 -4.71
CA ASP A 299 6.26 -38.01 -3.55
C ASP A 299 5.38 -36.76 -3.54
N TYR A 300 5.96 -35.61 -3.99
CA TYR A 300 5.19 -34.38 -4.13
C TYR A 300 4.09 -34.52 -5.19
N PHE A 301 4.39 -35.06 -6.36
CA PHE A 301 3.40 -35.23 -7.43
C PHE A 301 2.35 -36.28 -7.04
N GLY A 302 2.76 -37.37 -6.39
CA GLY A 302 1.85 -38.37 -5.84
C GLY A 302 0.90 -37.78 -4.79
N PHE A 303 1.40 -36.92 -3.89
CA PHE A 303 0.57 -36.22 -2.91
C PHE A 303 -0.46 -35.31 -3.61
N ILE A 304 -0.06 -34.53 -4.60
CA ILE A 304 -0.98 -33.64 -5.35
C ILE A 304 -2.09 -34.44 -6.03
N GLU A 305 -1.74 -35.53 -6.73
CA GLU A 305 -2.70 -36.39 -7.43
C GLU A 305 -3.72 -37.07 -6.49
N HIS A 306 -3.30 -37.43 -5.27
CA HIS A 306 -4.17 -38.10 -4.31
C HIS A 306 -4.98 -37.16 -3.42
N THR A 307 -4.55 -35.90 -3.32
CA THR A 307 -5.11 -34.94 -2.36
C THR A 307 -6.09 -33.95 -2.99
N PHE A 308 -5.89 -33.61 -4.27
CA PHE A 308 -6.65 -32.57 -4.95
C PHE A 308 -7.39 -33.12 -6.17
N ASP A 309 -8.70 -32.88 -6.26
CA ASP A 309 -9.50 -33.19 -7.46
C ASP A 309 -9.03 -32.40 -8.70
N GLN A 310 -8.51 -31.20 -8.46
CA GLN A 310 -7.83 -30.39 -9.47
C GLN A 310 -6.49 -29.96 -8.90
N PRO A 311 -5.37 -30.28 -9.60
CA PRO A 311 -4.05 -29.88 -9.12
C PRO A 311 -3.95 -28.35 -9.02
N PRO A 312 -3.31 -27.84 -7.96
CA PRO A 312 -3.10 -26.40 -7.83
C PRO A 312 -2.28 -25.88 -9.02
N LYS A 313 -2.65 -24.71 -9.52
CA LYS A 313 -1.95 -24.06 -10.61
C LYS A 313 -0.53 -23.64 -10.18
N GLY A 314 0.43 -23.68 -11.11
CA GLY A 314 1.78 -23.19 -10.89
C GLY A 314 2.86 -24.21 -11.19
N LYS A 315 4.11 -23.75 -11.07
CA LYS A 315 5.32 -24.58 -11.22
C LYS A 315 5.89 -24.91 -9.84
N ALA A 316 6.22 -26.18 -9.62
CA ALA A 316 6.84 -26.62 -8.38
C ALA A 316 8.36 -26.49 -8.45
N TYR A 317 8.96 -25.93 -7.41
CA TYR A 317 10.40 -25.77 -7.27
C TYR A 317 10.89 -26.36 -5.95
N MET A 318 12.07 -26.99 -5.95
CA MET A 318 12.69 -27.54 -4.76
C MET A 318 13.59 -26.49 -4.09
N LEU A 319 13.38 -26.24 -2.82
CA LEU A 319 14.25 -25.41 -2.00
C LEU A 319 15.40 -26.23 -1.41
N LYS A 320 16.49 -25.57 -1.02
CA LYS A 320 17.70 -26.22 -0.45
C LYS A 320 17.43 -27.00 0.84
N ASP A 321 16.40 -26.66 1.56
CA ASP A 321 15.96 -27.31 2.81
C ASP A 321 14.94 -28.46 2.60
N GLY A 322 14.69 -28.84 1.33
CA GLY A 322 13.78 -29.93 0.97
C GLY A 322 12.31 -29.54 0.88
N ARG A 323 11.96 -28.28 1.16
CA ARG A 323 10.59 -27.81 0.95
C ARG A 323 10.28 -27.62 -0.53
N VAL A 324 9.06 -27.92 -0.93
CA VAL A 324 8.58 -27.63 -2.27
C VAL A 324 7.80 -26.31 -2.26
N LEU A 325 8.18 -25.42 -3.17
CA LEU A 325 7.53 -24.16 -3.40
C LEU A 325 6.70 -24.26 -4.68
N LEU A 326 5.40 -24.04 -4.58
CA LEU A 326 4.52 -23.93 -5.74
C LEU A 326 4.33 -22.45 -6.08
N ILE A 327 4.60 -22.10 -7.33
CA ILE A 327 4.53 -20.71 -7.81
C ILE A 327 3.59 -20.67 -8.99
N ASP A 328 2.50 -19.91 -8.83
CA ASP A 328 1.59 -19.55 -9.92
C ASP A 328 2.00 -18.15 -10.42
N GLY A 329 2.80 -18.12 -11.49
CA GLY A 329 3.37 -16.91 -12.06
C GLY A 329 4.89 -16.95 -12.17
N GLU A 330 5.50 -15.80 -12.48
CA GLU A 330 6.94 -15.63 -12.58
C GLU A 330 7.48 -14.92 -11.33
N LEU A 331 8.29 -15.59 -10.53
CA LEU A 331 9.06 -14.94 -9.46
C LEU A 331 10.38 -14.41 -10.00
N PRO A 332 10.87 -13.28 -9.48
CA PRO A 332 12.24 -12.85 -9.71
C PRO A 332 13.24 -13.84 -9.09
N ALA A 333 14.36 -14.00 -9.73
CA ALA A 333 15.44 -14.88 -9.30
C ALA A 333 16.13 -14.40 -8.02
#